data_5df3c8a7882948914dace2aae4aab9e6
#
_entry.id   5df3c8a7882948914dace2aae4aab9e6
#
_cell.length_a   1.000
_cell.length_b   1.000
_cell.length_c   1.000
_cell.angle_alpha   90.00
_cell.angle_beta   90.00
_cell.angle_gamma   90.00
#
_symmetry.space_group_name_H-M   'P 1'
#
loop_
_entity.id
_entity.type
_entity.pdbx_description
1 polymer ?
#
loop_
_entity_poly.entity_id
_entity_poly.type
_entity_poly.pdbx_seq_one_letter_code
_entity_poly.pdbx_strand_id
1 'polypeptide(L)'
;ELPDKKYSIIYADPAWSYNNFQGKGKSHGDVSSHYKTMSVTDIKELPVNNISANDCMLFMWVTYPNLIAGIEVLQAWGFTYKTVGFTWVKTNKNGGYYSGLGFYTNSNCEICLIGRKGKFNRKAKNIKQLVVDNLREHSRKPDCVRDRIVELCGDLPRIELFARNKTPGWDVWGNEV
;
A
#
# COMPACT_ATOMS: atom_id res chain seq x y z
N GLU A 1 -13.72 1.08 13.44
CA GLU A 1 -13.48 2.55 13.41
C GLU A 1 -11.99 2.84 13.41
N LEU A 2 -11.59 3.97 12.78
CA LEU A 2 -10.21 4.44 12.84
C LEU A 2 -9.91 4.99 14.25
N PRO A 3 -8.64 4.89 14.73
CA PRO A 3 -8.26 5.42 16.04
C PRO A 3 -8.47 6.94 16.16
N ASP A 4 -8.81 7.41 17.36
CA ASP A 4 -8.87 8.84 17.67
C ASP A 4 -7.46 9.36 18.06
N LYS A 5 -6.59 9.45 17.07
CA LYS A 5 -5.20 9.86 17.21
C LYS A 5 -4.70 10.46 15.90
N LYS A 6 -3.73 11.37 15.98
CA LYS A 6 -3.09 11.97 14.80
C LYS A 6 -1.75 11.28 14.49
N TYR A 7 -1.53 10.99 13.22
CA TYR A 7 -0.32 10.33 12.73
C TYR A 7 0.43 11.21 11.74
N SER A 8 1.73 11.16 11.82
CA SER A 8 2.64 11.83 10.87
C SER A 8 3.04 10.91 9.71
N ILE A 9 2.85 9.60 9.87
CA ILE A 9 3.12 8.59 8.86
C ILE A 9 1.92 7.65 8.75
N ILE A 10 1.40 7.48 7.55
CA ILE A 10 0.35 6.52 7.22
C ILE A 10 0.86 5.59 6.14
N TYR A 11 0.82 4.31 6.40
CA TYR A 11 1.19 3.24 5.48
C TYR A 11 -0.04 2.40 5.17
N ALA A 12 -0.37 2.25 3.90
CA ALA A 12 -1.61 1.60 3.50
C ALA A 12 -1.41 0.61 2.34
N ASP A 13 -2.06 -0.53 2.46
CA ASP A 13 -2.19 -1.52 1.39
C ASP A 13 -3.68 -1.84 1.18
N PRO A 14 -4.43 -0.94 0.51
CA PRO A 14 -5.87 -1.10 0.35
C PRO A 14 -6.23 -2.40 -0.35
N ALA A 15 -7.30 -3.03 0.11
CA ALA A 15 -7.86 -4.22 -0.50
C ALA A 15 -8.62 -3.85 -1.79
N TRP A 16 -7.86 -3.53 -2.84
CA TRP A 16 -8.41 -3.17 -4.14
C TRP A 16 -9.32 -4.30 -4.64
N SER A 17 -10.57 -3.96 -4.98
CA SER A 17 -11.41 -4.88 -5.74
C SER A 17 -10.83 -4.98 -7.15
N TYR A 18 -10.39 -6.18 -7.52
CA TYR A 18 -10.12 -6.48 -8.91
C TYR A 18 -11.47 -6.48 -9.63
N ASN A 19 -11.89 -5.34 -10.16
CA ASN A 19 -12.89 -5.33 -11.21
C ASN A 19 -12.23 -5.97 -12.42
N ASN A 20 -12.20 -7.28 -12.39
CA ASN A 20 -11.80 -8.07 -13.51
C ASN A 20 -12.67 -7.69 -14.69
N PHE A 21 -12.05 -7.47 -15.82
CA PHE A 21 -12.65 -7.77 -17.11
C PHE A 21 -13.04 -9.26 -17.12
N GLN A 22 -14.06 -9.63 -16.34
CA GLN A 22 -14.73 -10.89 -16.50
C GLN A 22 -15.71 -10.72 -17.66
N GLY A 23 -15.17 -10.81 -18.85
CA GLY A 23 -15.92 -11.38 -19.93
C GLY A 23 -16.39 -12.75 -19.43
N LYS A 24 -17.70 -13.00 -19.50
CA LYS A 24 -18.39 -14.22 -19.10
C LYS A 24 -17.60 -15.49 -19.48
N GLY A 25 -16.97 -16.10 -18.52
CA GLY A 25 -16.29 -17.37 -18.65
C GLY A 25 -16.12 -17.98 -17.27
N LYS A 26 -16.97 -18.94 -16.93
CA LYS A 26 -16.85 -19.76 -15.73
C LYS A 26 -15.48 -20.44 -15.74
N SER A 27 -14.60 -20.12 -14.83
CA SER A 27 -13.48 -20.98 -14.50
C SER A 27 -13.52 -21.35 -13.01
N HIS A 28 -13.47 -22.64 -12.76
CA HIS A 28 -13.39 -23.25 -11.43
C HIS A 28 -12.11 -22.80 -10.73
N GLY A 29 -12.24 -22.33 -9.49
CA GLY A 29 -11.11 -21.99 -8.63
C GLY A 29 -11.30 -20.61 -7.99
N ASP A 30 -12.31 -20.50 -7.14
CA ASP A 30 -12.60 -19.29 -6.40
C ASP A 30 -11.58 -19.08 -5.28
N VAL A 31 -10.55 -18.28 -5.54
CA VAL A 31 -9.59 -17.79 -4.54
C VAL A 31 -10.11 -16.52 -3.86
N SER A 32 -11.30 -16.05 -4.23
CA SER A 32 -11.88 -14.78 -3.75
C SER A 32 -12.60 -14.87 -2.40
N SER A 33 -12.66 -16.04 -1.77
CA SER A 33 -13.52 -16.25 -0.59
C SER A 33 -12.94 -15.78 0.74
N HIS A 34 -11.68 -15.31 0.81
CA HIS A 34 -11.04 -15.01 2.10
C HIS A 34 -10.82 -13.53 2.41
N TYR A 35 -11.04 -12.60 1.47
CA TYR A 35 -10.86 -11.17 1.73
C TYR A 35 -12.05 -10.37 1.26
N LYS A 36 -12.70 -9.66 2.19
CA LYS A 36 -13.68 -8.63 1.82
C LYS A 36 -12.92 -7.51 1.11
N THR A 37 -12.98 -7.49 -0.20
CA THR A 37 -12.53 -6.35 -1.00
C THR A 37 -13.48 -5.17 -0.75
N MET A 38 -12.93 -3.97 -0.70
CA MET A 38 -13.70 -2.73 -0.63
C MET A 38 -13.79 -2.11 -2.02
N SER A 39 -14.90 -1.45 -2.32
CA SER A 39 -14.97 -0.63 -3.51
C SER A 39 -14.04 0.57 -3.41
N VAL A 40 -13.62 1.13 -4.55
CA VAL A 40 -12.80 2.36 -4.57
C VAL A 40 -13.53 3.49 -3.85
N THR A 41 -14.84 3.59 -4.01
CA THR A 41 -15.68 4.59 -3.32
C THR A 41 -15.59 4.42 -1.81
N ASP A 42 -15.75 3.20 -1.29
CA ASP A 42 -15.65 2.93 0.15
C ASP A 42 -14.28 3.26 0.70
N ILE A 43 -13.22 2.97 -0.04
CA ILE A 43 -11.84 3.30 0.36
C ILE A 43 -11.64 4.83 0.40
N LYS A 44 -12.15 5.55 -0.59
CA LYS A 44 -12.12 7.03 -0.61
C LYS A 44 -12.85 7.65 0.59
N GLU A 45 -13.95 7.06 1.01
CA GLU A 45 -14.80 7.55 2.10
C GLU A 45 -14.23 7.29 3.50
N LEU A 46 -13.21 6.46 3.62
CA LEU A 46 -12.52 6.30 4.90
C LEU A 46 -12.01 7.65 5.41
N PRO A 47 -12.31 8.01 6.67
CA PRO A 47 -11.97 9.33 7.20
C PRO A 47 -10.48 9.45 7.59
N VAL A 48 -9.58 9.09 6.68
CA VAL A 48 -8.14 9.10 6.90
C VAL A 48 -7.63 10.52 7.17
N ASN A 49 -8.29 11.53 6.60
CA ASN A 49 -7.95 12.92 6.90
C ASN A 49 -8.10 13.26 8.40
N ASN A 50 -9.03 12.61 9.09
CA ASN A 50 -9.26 12.85 10.52
C ASN A 50 -8.14 12.30 11.41
N ILE A 51 -7.38 11.32 10.94
CA ILE A 51 -6.25 10.74 11.67
C ILE A 51 -4.90 11.25 11.16
N SER A 52 -4.88 12.10 10.16
CA SER A 52 -3.67 12.70 9.61
C SER A 52 -3.28 13.93 10.40
N ALA A 53 -2.01 14.02 10.80
CA ALA A 53 -1.43 15.27 11.29
C ALA A 53 -1.41 16.32 10.17
N ASN A 54 -1.23 17.61 10.53
CA ASN A 54 -1.14 18.69 9.54
C ASN A 54 0.03 18.49 8.56
N ASP A 55 1.14 17.93 9.05
CA ASP A 55 2.28 17.51 8.26
C ASP A 55 2.34 15.98 8.30
N CYS A 56 2.02 15.34 7.21
CA CYS A 56 1.87 13.88 7.15
C CYS A 56 2.35 13.31 5.81
N MET A 57 3.01 12.18 5.88
CA MET A 57 3.41 11.37 4.73
C MET A 57 2.53 10.14 4.60
N LEU A 58 2.02 9.90 3.41
CA LEU A 58 1.30 8.69 3.05
C LEU A 58 2.15 7.82 2.12
N PHE A 59 2.21 6.53 2.44
CA PHE A 59 2.81 5.47 1.62
C PHE A 59 1.73 4.46 1.28
N MET A 60 1.36 4.36 0.01
CA MET A 60 0.22 3.54 -0.39
C MET A 60 0.57 2.62 -1.55
N TRP A 61 0.41 1.32 -1.34
CA TRP A 61 0.59 0.31 -2.36
C TRP A 61 -0.53 0.34 -3.39
N VAL A 62 -0.15 0.24 -4.65
CA VAL A 62 -1.08 0.07 -5.77
C VAL A 62 -0.51 -0.94 -6.76
N THR A 63 -1.40 -1.70 -7.40
CA THR A 63 -1.06 -2.41 -8.63
C THR A 63 -1.17 -1.48 -9.82
N TYR A 64 -0.45 -1.75 -10.90
CA TYR A 64 -0.47 -0.88 -12.08
C TYR A 64 -1.87 -0.63 -12.65
N PRO A 65 -2.76 -1.63 -12.77
CA PRO A 65 -4.13 -1.38 -13.24
C PRO A 65 -4.95 -0.45 -12.33
N ASN A 66 -4.60 -0.36 -11.05
CA ASN A 66 -5.27 0.49 -10.07
C ASN A 66 -4.57 1.82 -9.82
N LEU A 67 -3.61 2.21 -10.66
CA LEU A 67 -2.80 3.42 -10.45
C LEU A 67 -3.66 4.69 -10.38
N ILE A 68 -4.58 4.87 -11.31
CA ILE A 68 -5.47 6.04 -11.32
C ILE A 68 -6.37 6.03 -10.07
N ALA A 69 -6.99 4.90 -9.76
CA ALA A 69 -7.81 4.74 -8.56
C ALA A 69 -7.01 5.04 -7.28
N GLY A 70 -5.75 4.59 -7.21
CA GLY A 70 -4.85 4.87 -6.10
C GLY A 70 -4.57 6.35 -5.92
N ILE A 71 -4.32 7.07 -7.00
CA ILE A 71 -4.10 8.52 -6.96
C ILE A 71 -5.39 9.24 -6.52
N GLU A 72 -6.55 8.83 -7.00
CA GLU A 72 -7.84 9.39 -6.57
C GLU A 72 -8.11 9.17 -5.09
N VAL A 73 -7.83 7.99 -4.55
CA VAL A 73 -7.96 7.69 -3.11
C VAL A 73 -7.02 8.56 -2.29
N LEU A 74 -5.78 8.66 -2.69
CA LEU A 74 -4.76 9.49 -2.04
C LEU A 74 -5.21 10.95 -1.95
N GLN A 75 -5.77 11.47 -3.02
CA GLN A 75 -6.32 12.84 -3.07
C GLN A 75 -7.58 12.97 -2.19
N ALA A 76 -8.48 11.99 -2.21
CA ALA A 76 -9.67 11.96 -1.38
C ALA A 76 -9.33 11.97 0.13
N TRP A 77 -8.21 11.38 0.51
CA TRP A 77 -7.69 11.39 1.88
C TRP A 77 -6.99 12.68 2.27
N GLY A 78 -6.89 13.65 1.34
CA GLY A 78 -6.31 14.97 1.59
C GLY A 78 -4.82 15.09 1.28
N PHE A 79 -4.25 14.13 0.56
CA PHE A 79 -2.83 14.14 0.20
C PHE A 79 -2.62 14.61 -1.23
N THR A 80 -1.44 15.15 -1.49
CA THR A 80 -0.93 15.47 -2.83
C THR A 80 0.04 14.38 -3.26
N TYR A 81 -0.16 13.80 -4.44
CA TYR A 81 0.78 12.85 -5.02
C TYR A 81 2.14 13.52 -5.26
N LYS A 82 3.20 12.86 -4.81
CA LYS A 82 4.57 13.38 -4.96
C LYS A 82 5.41 12.54 -5.90
N THR A 83 5.44 11.23 -5.71
CA THR A 83 6.26 10.30 -6.48
C THR A 83 5.90 8.85 -6.15
N VAL A 84 6.52 7.93 -6.88
CA VAL A 84 6.64 6.54 -6.47
C VAL A 84 7.77 6.44 -5.45
N GLY A 85 7.44 6.03 -4.23
CA GLY A 85 8.41 5.88 -3.14
C GLY A 85 9.22 4.60 -3.25
N PHE A 86 8.54 3.49 -3.51
CA PHE A 86 9.16 2.17 -3.63
C PHE A 86 8.62 1.43 -4.85
N THR A 87 9.54 0.71 -5.51
CA THR A 87 9.21 -0.25 -6.57
C THR A 87 9.67 -1.62 -6.13
N TRP A 88 8.72 -2.51 -5.91
CA TRP A 88 9.01 -3.89 -5.54
C TRP A 88 9.11 -4.76 -6.77
N VAL A 89 10.30 -5.26 -7.02
CA VAL A 89 10.57 -6.30 -8.01
C VAL A 89 10.48 -7.66 -7.31
N LYS A 90 9.48 -8.45 -7.69
CA LYS A 90 9.19 -9.73 -7.05
C LYS A 90 10.11 -10.82 -7.58
N THR A 91 10.69 -11.57 -6.65
CA THR A 91 11.52 -12.74 -6.96
C THR A 91 10.88 -14.02 -6.41
N ASN A 92 11.31 -15.15 -6.92
CA ASN A 92 10.96 -16.47 -6.42
C ASN A 92 11.98 -16.92 -5.36
N LYS A 93 11.61 -17.91 -4.56
CA LYS A 93 12.50 -18.49 -3.53
C LYS A 93 13.82 -19.05 -4.10
N ASN A 94 13.83 -19.42 -5.37
CA ASN A 94 15.00 -19.91 -6.07
C ASN A 94 15.91 -18.81 -6.65
N GLY A 95 15.58 -17.53 -6.41
CA GLY A 95 16.35 -16.39 -6.87
C GLY A 95 15.98 -15.85 -8.26
N GLY A 96 15.11 -16.50 -9.00
CA GLY A 96 14.61 -16.01 -10.29
C GLY A 96 13.55 -14.91 -10.12
N TYR A 97 13.33 -14.13 -11.16
CA TYR A 97 12.27 -13.15 -11.17
C TYR A 97 10.90 -13.82 -11.30
N TYR A 98 9.94 -13.38 -10.48
CA TYR A 98 8.56 -13.79 -10.60
C TYR A 98 7.94 -13.25 -11.88
N SER A 99 7.07 -14.03 -12.49
CA SER A 99 6.28 -13.62 -13.64
C SER A 99 4.86 -14.15 -13.48
N GLY A 100 3.92 -13.23 -13.32
CA GLY A 100 2.51 -13.54 -13.13
C GLY A 100 1.65 -13.12 -14.33
N LEU A 101 0.35 -13.36 -14.21
CA LEU A 101 -0.62 -12.87 -15.18
C LEU A 101 -0.79 -11.38 -15.03
N GLY A 102 -0.79 -10.66 -16.15
CA GLY A 102 -0.99 -9.22 -16.21
C GLY A 102 -1.80 -8.81 -17.43
N PHE A 103 -2.13 -7.53 -17.50
CA PHE A 103 -2.79 -6.95 -18.66
C PHE A 103 -1.73 -6.68 -19.75
N TYR A 104 -1.86 -7.33 -20.89
CA TYR A 104 -0.97 -7.29 -22.05
C TYR A 104 0.42 -7.89 -21.81
N THR A 105 1.08 -7.52 -20.73
CA THR A 105 2.40 -8.06 -20.36
C THR A 105 2.30 -8.86 -19.07
N ASN A 106 3.28 -9.74 -18.83
CA ASN A 106 3.36 -10.48 -17.58
C ASN A 106 3.68 -9.53 -16.41
N SER A 107 2.92 -9.67 -15.34
CA SER A 107 3.06 -8.83 -14.15
C SER A 107 4.24 -9.29 -13.29
N ASN A 108 5.05 -8.35 -12.84
CA ASN A 108 6.13 -8.62 -11.90
C ASN A 108 6.18 -7.61 -10.74
N CYS A 109 6.07 -6.32 -11.03
CA CYS A 109 6.31 -5.27 -10.04
C CYS A 109 5.02 -4.77 -9.40
N GLU A 110 5.16 -4.27 -8.16
CA GLU A 110 4.18 -3.39 -7.52
C GLU A 110 4.86 -2.10 -7.07
N ILE A 111 4.11 -1.04 -6.94
CA ILE A 111 4.62 0.26 -6.53
C ILE A 111 3.91 0.80 -5.29
N CYS A 112 4.68 1.50 -4.46
CA CYS A 112 4.18 2.22 -3.30
C CYS A 112 4.27 3.71 -3.57
N LEU A 113 3.11 4.37 -3.66
CA LEU A 113 3.02 5.80 -3.92
C LEU A 113 3.35 6.61 -2.67
N ILE A 114 3.97 7.76 -2.84
CA ILE A 114 4.11 8.78 -1.81
C ILE A 114 3.14 9.91 -2.04
N GLY A 115 2.32 10.19 -1.02
CA GLY A 115 1.53 11.40 -0.88
C GLY A 115 2.01 12.23 0.29
N ARG A 116 1.85 13.55 0.20
CA ARG A 116 2.22 14.48 1.26
C ARG A 116 1.08 15.41 1.59
N LYS A 117 0.94 15.69 2.87
CA LYS A 117 0.06 16.71 3.43
C LYS A 117 0.92 17.68 4.23
N GLY A 118 0.78 18.98 3.97
CA GLY A 118 1.60 19.97 4.63
C GLY A 118 3.07 19.97 4.19
N LYS A 119 3.95 20.29 5.14
CA LYS A 119 5.40 20.31 4.93
C LYS A 119 6.05 19.14 5.65
N PHE A 120 6.92 18.43 4.96
CA PHE A 120 7.59 17.29 5.56
C PHE A 120 9.05 17.24 5.09
N ASN A 121 9.97 17.17 6.03
CA ASN A 121 11.40 17.06 5.78
C ASN A 121 11.88 15.63 6.08
N ARG A 122 12.46 14.98 5.09
CA ARG A 122 13.06 13.65 5.29
C ARG A 122 14.26 13.72 6.24
N LYS A 123 14.42 12.66 7.04
CA LYS A 123 15.57 12.51 7.97
C LYS A 123 16.78 11.90 7.26
N ALA A 124 16.56 10.96 6.35
CA ALA A 124 17.63 10.31 5.59
C ALA A 124 17.51 10.68 4.11
N LYS A 125 18.68 10.74 3.44
CA LYS A 125 18.76 11.12 2.01
C LYS A 125 19.15 9.95 1.10
N ASN A 126 19.44 8.79 1.69
CA ASN A 126 19.99 7.62 0.98
C ASN A 126 19.05 6.40 0.96
N ILE A 127 17.76 6.62 1.21
CA ILE A 127 16.78 5.53 1.15
C ILE A 127 16.55 5.13 -0.30
N LYS A 128 16.74 3.84 -0.59
CA LYS A 128 16.59 3.33 -1.96
C LYS A 128 15.15 3.05 -2.31
N GLN A 129 14.78 3.43 -3.53
CA GLN A 129 13.45 3.18 -4.09
C GLN A 129 13.24 1.71 -4.46
N LEU A 130 14.28 1.07 -5.01
CA LEU A 130 14.21 -0.32 -5.44
C LEU A 130 14.17 -1.28 -4.25
N VAL A 131 13.18 -2.17 -4.28
CA VAL A 131 13.04 -3.30 -3.36
C VAL A 131 13.02 -4.57 -4.19
N VAL A 132 14.02 -5.42 -4.01
CA VAL A 132 14.06 -6.75 -4.62
C VAL A 132 13.87 -7.76 -3.50
N ASP A 133 12.72 -8.42 -3.49
CA ASP A 133 12.34 -9.36 -2.43
C ASP A 133 11.38 -10.42 -2.96
N ASN A 134 11.37 -11.56 -2.29
CA ASN A 134 10.53 -12.68 -2.69
C ASN A 134 9.05 -12.38 -2.60
N LEU A 135 8.30 -12.92 -3.55
CA LEU A 135 6.85 -13.02 -3.45
C LEU A 135 6.50 -13.80 -2.17
N ARG A 136 5.56 -13.28 -1.40
CA ARG A 136 5.06 -13.88 -0.16
C ARG A 136 3.60 -14.26 -0.29
N GLU A 137 3.13 -15.06 0.66
CA GLU A 137 1.74 -15.50 0.73
C GLU A 137 0.78 -14.29 0.83
N HIS A 138 -0.37 -14.42 0.21
CA HIS A 138 -1.47 -13.45 0.29
C HIS A 138 -1.08 -12.01 -0.08
N SER A 139 -0.20 -11.83 -1.06
CA SER A 139 0.27 -10.51 -1.51
C SER A 139 0.90 -9.65 -0.40
N ARG A 140 1.46 -10.30 0.63
CA ARG A 140 2.17 -9.62 1.71
C ARG A 140 3.33 -8.81 1.15
N LYS A 141 3.37 -7.54 1.54
CA LYS A 141 4.43 -6.61 1.12
C LYS A 141 5.73 -6.88 1.88
N PRO A 142 6.89 -6.55 1.29
CA PRO A 142 8.19 -6.73 1.97
C PRO A 142 8.26 -5.99 3.30
N ASP A 143 8.69 -6.67 4.35
CA ASP A 143 8.80 -6.09 5.70
C ASP A 143 9.81 -4.95 5.77
N CYS A 144 10.84 -4.97 4.92
CA CYS A 144 11.88 -3.92 4.89
C CYS A 144 11.33 -2.53 4.52
N VAL A 145 10.15 -2.46 3.90
CA VAL A 145 9.56 -1.17 3.52
C VAL A 145 9.15 -0.37 4.76
N ARG A 146 8.61 -1.00 5.80
CA ARG A 146 8.29 -0.31 7.06
C ARG A 146 9.55 0.31 7.68
N ASP A 147 10.65 -0.43 7.71
CA ASP A 147 11.92 0.05 8.26
C ASP A 147 12.47 1.21 7.44
N ARG A 148 12.41 1.13 6.11
CA ARG A 148 12.82 2.22 5.22
C ARG A 148 11.97 3.48 5.40
N ILE A 149 10.66 3.33 5.63
CA ILE A 149 9.77 4.47 5.90
C ILE A 149 10.19 5.18 7.21
N VAL A 150 10.45 4.43 8.27
CA VAL A 150 10.89 5.00 9.55
C VAL A 150 12.26 5.67 9.42
N GLU A 151 13.17 5.06 8.70
CA GLU A 151 14.49 5.63 8.43
C GLU A 151 14.40 6.93 7.61
N LEU A 152 13.51 6.97 6.61
CA LEU A 152 13.25 8.15 5.80
C LEU A 152 12.60 9.29 6.60
N CYS A 153 11.58 8.97 7.39
CA CYS A 153 10.71 9.95 8.03
C CYS A 153 11.09 10.25 9.48
N GLY A 154 11.73 9.31 10.16
CA GLY A 154 12.01 9.37 11.60
C GLY A 154 11.02 8.57 12.44
N ASP A 155 11.31 8.45 13.73
CA ASP A 155 10.47 7.74 14.70
C ASP A 155 9.31 8.64 15.15
N LEU A 156 8.29 8.70 14.30
CA LEU A 156 7.10 9.53 14.47
C LEU A 156 5.86 8.65 14.70
N PRO A 157 4.77 9.22 15.25
CA PRO A 157 3.49 8.52 15.32
C PRO A 157 3.08 8.00 13.94
N ARG A 158 2.86 6.71 13.86
CA ARG A 158 2.61 6.02 12.58
C ARG A 158 1.58 4.91 12.70
N ILE A 159 0.82 4.72 11.64
CA ILE A 159 -0.21 3.69 11.53
C ILE A 159 -0.11 2.97 10.20
N GLU A 160 -0.33 1.66 10.23
CA GLU A 160 -0.56 0.82 9.05
C GLU A 160 -2.06 0.55 8.89
N LEU A 161 -2.61 1.00 7.77
CA LEU A 161 -4.00 0.75 7.39
C LEU A 161 -4.09 -0.51 6.54
N PHE A 162 -5.18 -1.25 6.69
CA PHE A 162 -5.39 -2.56 6.09
C PHE A 162 -4.34 -3.59 6.53
N ALA A 163 -3.87 -3.41 7.75
CA ALA A 163 -2.86 -4.30 8.33
C ALA A 163 -3.42 -5.70 8.55
N ARG A 164 -2.60 -6.71 8.29
CA ARG A 164 -2.91 -8.13 8.54
C ARG A 164 -2.27 -8.64 9.82
N ASN A 165 -1.20 -7.97 10.27
CA ASN A 165 -0.45 -8.32 11.46
C ASN A 165 -0.08 -7.07 12.24
N LYS A 166 0.09 -7.24 13.55
CA LYS A 166 0.66 -6.21 14.40
C LYS A 166 2.18 -6.17 14.21
N THR A 167 2.72 -4.99 14.02
CA THR A 167 4.16 -4.76 13.90
C THR A 167 4.64 -3.83 15.02
N PRO A 168 5.70 -4.18 15.78
CA PRO A 168 6.22 -3.31 16.82
C PRO A 168 6.52 -1.90 16.32
N GLY A 169 6.07 -0.89 17.08
CA GLY A 169 6.24 0.52 16.73
C GLY A 169 5.21 1.09 15.77
N TRP A 170 4.29 0.29 15.26
CA TRP A 170 3.19 0.69 14.39
C TRP A 170 1.84 0.48 15.07
N ASP A 171 1.01 1.51 15.10
CA ASP A 171 -0.41 1.28 15.30
C ASP A 171 -0.99 0.61 14.06
N VAL A 172 -2.05 -0.15 14.21
CA VAL A 172 -2.64 -0.92 13.11
C VAL A 172 -4.15 -0.75 13.04
N TRP A 173 -4.67 -0.79 11.83
CA TRP A 173 -6.09 -0.88 11.56
C TRP A 173 -6.34 -1.80 10.36
N GLY A 174 -7.25 -2.73 10.51
CA GLY A 174 -7.61 -3.69 9.47
C GLY A 174 -8.58 -4.73 9.98
N ASN A 175 -9.03 -5.61 9.09
CA ASN A 175 -10.00 -6.66 9.43
C ASN A 175 -9.38 -7.87 10.15
N GLU A 176 -8.05 -7.98 10.14
CA GLU A 176 -7.32 -9.13 10.67
C GLU A 176 -6.50 -8.82 11.93
N VAL A 177 -6.62 -7.59 12.47
CA VAL A 177 -5.86 -7.10 13.64
C VAL A 177 -6.74 -6.62 14.76
#